data_b3b32d697760126dfe26d13a8324d8ef
#
_entry.id   b3b32d697760126dfe26d13a8324d8ef
#
_cell.length_a   1.000
_cell.length_b   1.000
_cell.length_c   1.000
_cell.angle_alpha   90.00
_cell.angle_beta   90.00
_cell.angle_gamma   90.00
#
_symmetry.space_group_name_H-M   'P 1'
#
loop_
_entity.id
_entity.type
_entity.pdbx_description
1 polymer ?
#
loop_
_entity_poly.entity_id
_entity_poly.type
_entity_poly.pdbx_seq_one_letter_code
_entity_poly.pdbx_strand_id
1 'polypeptide(L)'
;NPDDHPDRAEYEQVWWSWLEQQGVHWLRNINFLGGEPLIIDKFYDYTLRIRNIYAAADRSDTLIITVVTNLNTPERYLSRFIALMDQILDSKNINIELIVSCESMGARANFIRTGTDWSRLTANLDRLLAQVSQHPQSSRISMTMLPTINCLCVSDLPSFFRWFVSVRERWPKKITLGRNQIVYPAWLDPAILPPDYTSYIDESKAVLVAAAAKDSDDAWLWDQGSTGRNSYLSWLDGIGNSIANPDKSLSARQQFAAQIDKLSQRRDLDFHHTFPEMVDFYELCRAS
;
A
#
# COMPACT_ATOMS: atom_id res chain seq x y z
N ASN A 1 -10.27 5.58 22.40
CA ASN A 1 -9.40 6.31 21.49
C ASN A 1 -7.95 6.16 21.97
N PRO A 2 -6.98 5.71 21.13
CA PRO A 2 -5.57 5.65 21.52
C PRO A 2 -5.01 6.99 22.00
N ASP A 3 -5.65 8.09 21.60
CA ASP A 3 -5.29 9.44 22.02
C ASP A 3 -5.64 9.76 23.48
N ASP A 4 -6.48 8.95 24.12
CA ASP A 4 -6.98 9.18 25.48
C ASP A 4 -6.25 8.34 26.55
N HIS A 5 -5.15 7.66 26.18
CA HIS A 5 -4.40 6.88 27.16
C HIS A 5 -3.74 7.81 28.19
N PRO A 6 -3.96 7.59 29.49
CA PRO A 6 -3.52 8.52 30.56
C PRO A 6 -2.00 8.70 30.56
N ASP A 7 -1.22 7.67 30.21
CA ASP A 7 0.25 7.69 30.27
C ASP A 7 0.88 8.13 28.95
N ARG A 8 0.09 8.58 27.98
CA ARG A 8 0.59 8.94 26.64
C ARG A 8 1.69 10.01 26.69
N ALA A 9 1.48 11.05 27.48
CA ALA A 9 2.45 12.16 27.60
C ALA A 9 3.79 11.65 28.15
N GLU A 10 3.76 10.72 29.09
CA GLU A 10 4.95 10.10 29.66
C GLU A 10 5.68 9.23 28.60
N TYR A 11 4.95 8.39 27.86
CA TYR A 11 5.54 7.59 26.78
C TYR A 11 6.15 8.47 25.68
N GLU A 12 5.47 9.55 25.30
CA GLU A 12 6.02 10.51 24.32
C GLU A 12 7.30 11.16 24.85
N GLN A 13 7.36 11.57 26.13
CA GLN A 13 8.55 12.14 26.75
C GLN A 13 9.72 11.15 26.78
N VAL A 14 9.48 9.91 27.19
CA VAL A 14 10.49 8.84 27.21
C VAL A 14 11.02 8.57 25.81
N TRP A 15 10.10 8.45 24.84
CA TRP A 15 10.46 8.24 23.42
C TRP A 15 11.36 9.36 22.89
N TRP A 16 11.01 10.63 23.13
CA TRP A 16 11.79 11.76 22.63
C TRP A 16 13.15 11.86 23.31
N SER A 17 13.21 11.66 24.62
CA SER A 17 14.48 11.65 25.36
C SER A 17 15.41 10.53 24.88
N TRP A 18 14.85 9.34 24.64
CA TRP A 18 15.63 8.22 24.11
C TRP A 18 16.09 8.50 22.68
N LEU A 19 15.22 9.05 21.81
CA LEU A 19 15.58 9.36 20.43
C LEU A 19 16.73 10.37 20.37
N GLU A 20 16.67 11.43 21.17
CA GLU A 20 17.69 12.49 21.21
C GLU A 20 19.04 12.01 21.75
N GLN A 21 19.03 11.15 22.76
CA GLN A 21 20.24 10.70 23.45
C GLN A 21 20.87 9.45 22.85
N GLN A 22 20.07 8.52 22.34
CA GLN A 22 20.53 7.20 21.91
C GLN A 22 19.99 6.79 20.54
N GLY A 23 18.68 6.89 20.33
CA GLY A 23 18.00 6.40 19.12
C GLY A 23 18.55 7.04 17.86
N VAL A 24 18.90 8.32 17.90
CA VAL A 24 19.51 9.06 16.79
C VAL A 24 20.76 8.37 16.24
N HIS A 25 21.52 7.64 17.05
CA HIS A 25 22.75 6.94 16.62
C HIS A 25 22.48 5.56 16.02
N TRP A 26 21.31 4.96 16.24
CA TRP A 26 21.03 3.57 15.89
C TRP A 26 19.91 3.42 14.87
N LEU A 27 18.87 4.25 14.95
CA LEU A 27 17.73 4.14 14.04
C LEU A 27 18.12 4.48 12.61
N ARG A 28 17.66 3.63 11.68
CA ARG A 28 17.82 3.78 10.24
C ARG A 28 16.49 3.96 9.53
N ASN A 29 15.39 3.60 10.20
CA ASN A 29 14.05 3.71 9.63
C ASN A 29 13.06 4.12 10.72
N ILE A 30 12.16 5.04 10.38
CA ILE A 30 11.00 5.42 11.19
C ILE A 30 9.77 5.35 10.30
N ASN A 31 8.81 4.51 10.70
CA ASN A 31 7.61 4.26 9.92
C ASN A 31 6.40 4.98 10.53
N PHE A 32 5.73 5.79 9.75
CA PHE A 32 4.42 6.35 10.07
C PHE A 32 3.34 5.47 9.45
N LEU A 33 2.68 4.69 10.32
CA LEU A 33 1.66 3.70 9.98
C LEU A 33 0.35 4.03 10.70
N GLY A 34 -0.74 3.46 10.20
CA GLY A 34 -2.06 3.48 10.85
C GLY A 34 -2.88 4.70 10.53
N GLY A 35 -4.21 4.49 10.34
CA GLY A 35 -5.12 5.51 9.88
C GLY A 35 -4.68 6.11 8.54
N GLU A 36 -4.69 7.43 8.47
CA GLU A 36 -4.13 8.19 7.34
C GLU A 36 -3.19 9.26 7.91
N PRO A 37 -1.87 9.08 7.87
CA PRO A 37 -0.92 10.01 8.49
C PRO A 37 -1.05 11.44 7.96
N LEU A 38 -1.37 11.60 6.67
CA LEU A 38 -1.42 12.91 6.04
C LEU A 38 -2.48 13.86 6.60
N ILE A 39 -3.50 13.36 7.31
CA ILE A 39 -4.54 14.19 7.93
C ILE A 39 -4.31 14.42 9.43
N ILE A 40 -3.23 13.88 10.00
CA ILE A 40 -2.94 13.94 11.44
C ILE A 40 -1.91 15.02 11.72
N ASP A 41 -2.27 16.05 12.50
CA ASP A 41 -1.35 17.16 12.80
C ASP A 41 -0.06 16.69 13.47
N LYS A 42 -0.14 15.78 14.43
CA LYS A 42 1.03 15.22 15.11
C LYS A 42 2.04 14.55 14.18
N PHE A 43 1.59 14.01 13.04
CA PHE A 43 2.49 13.46 12.03
C PHE A 43 3.48 14.52 11.54
N TYR A 44 3.00 15.72 11.25
CA TYR A 44 3.84 16.83 10.78
C TYR A 44 4.80 17.29 11.86
N ASP A 45 4.30 17.49 13.08
CA ASP A 45 5.12 17.95 14.20
C ASP A 45 6.22 16.95 14.56
N TYR A 46 5.88 15.67 14.59
CA TYR A 46 6.83 14.59 14.89
C TYR A 46 7.88 14.47 13.80
N THR A 47 7.47 14.52 12.54
CA THR A 47 8.40 14.42 11.41
C THR A 47 9.41 15.58 11.41
N LEU A 48 8.94 16.80 11.66
CA LEU A 48 9.83 17.97 11.77
C LEU A 48 10.76 17.87 12.98
N ARG A 49 10.30 17.40 14.13
CA ARG A 49 11.14 17.18 15.30
C ARG A 49 12.21 16.12 15.03
N ILE A 50 11.84 14.98 14.41
CA ILE A 50 12.79 13.95 14.00
C ILE A 50 13.84 14.53 13.06
N ARG A 51 13.40 15.26 12.03
CA ARG A 51 14.30 15.94 11.08
C ARG A 51 15.30 16.84 11.80
N ASN A 52 14.87 17.64 12.77
CA ASN A 52 15.74 18.54 13.52
C ASN A 52 16.77 17.79 14.38
N ILE A 53 16.34 16.71 15.05
CA ILE A 53 17.24 15.85 15.84
C ILE A 53 18.32 15.24 14.94
N TYR A 54 17.92 14.69 13.78
CA TYR A 54 18.86 14.07 12.85
C TYR A 54 19.75 15.08 12.12
N ALA A 55 19.27 16.28 11.84
CA ALA A 55 20.07 17.35 11.24
C ALA A 55 21.15 17.88 12.20
N ALA A 56 20.88 17.87 13.50
CA ALA A 56 21.83 18.30 14.53
C ALA A 56 22.84 17.20 14.89
N ALA A 57 22.57 15.95 14.59
CA ALA A 57 23.46 14.83 14.88
C ALA A 57 24.55 14.73 13.81
N ASP A 58 25.82 14.60 14.23
CA ASP A 58 26.94 14.32 13.34
C ASP A 58 26.92 12.85 12.90
N ARG A 59 26.22 12.60 11.77
CA ARG A 59 26.00 11.26 11.23
C ARG A 59 26.42 11.18 9.77
N SER A 60 27.08 10.07 9.45
CA SER A 60 27.44 9.73 8.06
C SER A 60 26.37 8.88 7.36
N ASP A 61 25.47 8.24 8.12
CA ASP A 61 24.43 7.36 7.59
C ASP A 61 23.07 8.06 7.47
N THR A 62 22.17 7.44 6.72
CA THR A 62 20.89 8.01 6.33
C THR A 62 19.75 7.41 7.16
N LEU A 63 18.82 8.26 7.62
CA LEU A 63 17.52 7.88 8.12
C LEU A 63 16.55 7.75 6.94
N ILE A 64 15.75 6.70 6.92
CA ILE A 64 14.58 6.57 6.02
C ILE A 64 13.32 6.89 6.82
N ILE A 65 12.57 7.88 6.37
CA ILE A 65 11.23 8.15 6.89
C ILE A 65 10.23 7.50 5.92
N THR A 66 9.59 6.42 6.38
CA THR A 66 8.56 5.71 5.61
C THR A 66 7.18 6.21 6.00
N VAL A 67 6.38 6.61 5.01
CA VAL A 67 4.99 7.06 5.19
C VAL A 67 4.06 6.16 4.40
N VAL A 68 3.16 5.46 5.10
CA VAL A 68 2.12 4.63 4.49
C VAL A 68 0.82 5.41 4.42
N THR A 69 0.31 5.62 3.22
CA THR A 69 -0.87 6.44 2.95
C THR A 69 -1.83 5.74 1.99
N ASN A 70 -3.13 5.98 2.14
CA ASN A 70 -4.13 5.62 1.12
C ASN A 70 -4.22 6.69 0.01
N LEU A 71 -3.53 7.80 0.17
CA LEU A 71 -3.45 8.93 -0.75
C LEU A 71 -4.83 9.53 -1.14
N ASN A 72 -5.86 9.24 -0.36
CA ASN A 72 -7.24 9.70 -0.62
C ASN A 72 -7.58 10.93 0.23
N THR A 73 -6.59 11.76 0.49
CA THR A 73 -6.71 12.95 1.32
C THR A 73 -7.21 14.16 0.53
N PRO A 74 -7.95 15.10 1.15
CA PRO A 74 -8.24 16.41 0.56
C PRO A 74 -6.96 17.14 0.14
N GLU A 75 -7.06 17.94 -0.91
CA GLU A 75 -5.93 18.65 -1.54
C GLU A 75 -5.07 19.44 -0.55
N ARG A 76 -5.69 20.10 0.45
CA ARG A 76 -4.97 20.88 1.47
C ARG A 76 -3.94 20.04 2.23
N TYR A 77 -4.24 18.77 2.52
CA TYR A 77 -3.33 17.88 3.23
C TYR A 77 -2.22 17.37 2.32
N LEU A 78 -2.53 17.09 1.05
CA LEU A 78 -1.49 16.74 0.08
C LEU A 78 -0.52 17.90 -0.13
N SER A 79 -1.02 19.14 -0.26
CA SER A 79 -0.17 20.33 -0.38
C SER A 79 0.72 20.54 0.85
N ARG A 80 0.16 20.32 2.06
CA ARG A 80 0.91 20.37 3.31
C ARG A 80 1.99 19.31 3.36
N PHE A 81 1.69 18.10 2.89
CA PHE A 81 2.65 17.00 2.85
C PHE A 81 3.79 17.27 1.86
N ILE A 82 3.49 17.81 0.68
CA ILE A 82 4.51 18.21 -0.29
C ILE A 82 5.47 19.26 0.33
N ALA A 83 4.93 20.28 1.00
CA ALA A 83 5.73 21.26 1.71
C ALA A 83 6.57 20.65 2.85
N LEU A 84 6.06 19.62 3.53
CA LEU A 84 6.82 18.88 4.53
C LEU A 84 7.99 18.09 3.89
N MET A 85 7.76 17.44 2.74
CA MET A 85 8.82 16.73 2.02
C MET A 85 9.98 17.67 1.67
N ASP A 86 9.69 18.86 1.16
CA ASP A 86 10.72 19.87 0.87
C ASP A 86 11.56 20.17 2.13
N GLN A 87 10.91 20.42 3.26
CA GLN A 87 11.58 20.69 4.53
C GLN A 87 12.43 19.51 5.03
N ILE A 88 11.95 18.26 4.88
CA ILE A 88 12.71 17.07 5.28
C ILE A 88 13.97 16.92 4.43
N LEU A 89 13.86 17.16 3.14
CA LEU A 89 14.93 16.99 2.18
C LEU A 89 16.02 18.08 2.27
N ASP A 90 15.75 19.18 2.95
CA ASP A 90 16.79 20.15 3.32
C ASP A 90 17.88 19.52 4.22
N SER A 91 17.54 18.49 4.98
CA SER A 91 18.50 17.68 5.73
C SER A 91 19.20 16.67 4.81
N LYS A 92 20.53 16.65 4.76
CA LYS A 92 21.30 15.77 3.87
C LYS A 92 21.17 14.28 4.20
N ASN A 93 20.82 13.94 5.44
CA ASN A 93 20.88 12.57 5.98
C ASN A 93 19.50 11.92 6.13
N ILE A 94 18.47 12.39 5.39
CA ILE A 94 17.12 11.81 5.46
C ILE A 94 16.61 11.51 4.07
N ASN A 95 16.15 10.29 3.84
CA ASN A 95 15.42 9.88 2.65
C ASN A 95 13.95 9.67 3.00
N ILE A 96 13.10 9.78 2.01
CA ILE A 96 11.65 9.57 2.15
C ILE A 96 11.24 8.34 1.34
N GLU A 97 10.54 7.43 1.98
CA GLU A 97 9.87 6.31 1.33
C GLU A 97 8.35 6.48 1.46
N LEU A 98 7.65 6.55 0.34
CA LEU A 98 6.20 6.65 0.29
C LEU A 98 5.61 5.32 -0.14
N ILE A 99 4.74 4.76 0.70
CA ILE A 99 4.01 3.53 0.40
C ILE A 99 2.55 3.88 0.19
N VAL A 100 2.08 3.75 -1.04
CA VAL A 100 0.69 4.02 -1.42
C VAL A 100 -0.09 2.71 -1.42
N SER A 101 -1.06 2.60 -0.53
CA SER A 101 -1.90 1.41 -0.42
C SER A 101 -3.04 1.45 -1.43
N CYS A 102 -3.03 0.54 -2.42
CA CYS A 102 -4.09 0.42 -3.42
C CYS A 102 -4.03 -0.96 -4.09
N GLU A 103 -5.11 -1.71 -4.12
CA GLU A 103 -5.19 -3.08 -4.66
C GLU A 103 -6.28 -3.28 -5.72
N SER A 104 -7.06 -2.25 -6.05
CA SER A 104 -8.16 -2.31 -7.02
C SER A 104 -8.51 -0.91 -7.51
N MET A 105 -9.45 -0.80 -8.44
CA MET A 105 -9.81 0.44 -9.11
C MET A 105 -11.29 0.79 -8.98
N GLY A 106 -11.64 2.05 -9.18
CA GLY A 106 -13.01 2.53 -9.28
C GLY A 106 -13.89 2.15 -8.08
N ALA A 107 -15.08 1.63 -8.36
CA ALA A 107 -16.05 1.20 -7.35
C ALA A 107 -15.51 0.07 -6.47
N ARG A 108 -14.68 -0.83 -7.01
CA ARG A 108 -14.06 -1.94 -6.27
C ARG A 108 -13.10 -1.42 -5.21
N ALA A 109 -12.29 -0.42 -5.55
CA ALA A 109 -11.41 0.23 -4.57
C ALA A 109 -12.21 0.81 -3.39
N ASN A 110 -13.36 1.45 -3.65
CA ASN A 110 -14.24 1.95 -2.59
C ASN A 110 -14.89 0.82 -1.78
N PHE A 111 -15.27 -0.29 -2.42
CA PHE A 111 -15.85 -1.43 -1.71
C PHE A 111 -14.83 -2.08 -0.76
N ILE A 112 -13.61 -2.30 -1.23
CA ILE A 112 -12.51 -2.93 -0.46
C ILE A 112 -12.03 -1.97 0.65
N ARG A 113 -11.81 -0.69 0.31
CA ARG A 113 -11.34 0.37 1.24
C ARG A 113 -12.39 1.46 1.37
N THR A 114 -13.10 1.44 2.47
CA THR A 114 -14.18 2.40 2.73
C THR A 114 -13.73 3.84 2.57
N GLY A 115 -14.49 4.60 1.79
CA GLY A 115 -14.27 6.04 1.59
C GLY A 115 -13.21 6.35 0.54
N THR A 116 -12.75 5.36 -0.22
CA THR A 116 -11.85 5.60 -1.35
C THR A 116 -12.60 6.28 -2.49
N ASP A 117 -12.22 7.51 -2.77
CA ASP A 117 -12.58 8.22 -4.00
C ASP A 117 -11.46 7.98 -5.02
N TRP A 118 -11.76 7.13 -6.01
CA TRP A 118 -10.77 6.74 -7.02
C TRP A 118 -10.22 7.92 -7.81
N SER A 119 -11.08 8.88 -8.16
CA SER A 119 -10.68 10.07 -8.90
C SER A 119 -9.71 10.94 -8.09
N ARG A 120 -9.97 11.08 -6.79
CA ARG A 120 -9.08 11.81 -5.88
C ARG A 120 -7.76 11.10 -5.69
N LEU A 121 -7.77 9.78 -5.47
CA LEU A 121 -6.56 8.99 -5.30
C LEU A 121 -5.64 9.15 -6.53
N THR A 122 -6.19 8.96 -7.73
CA THR A 122 -5.42 9.05 -8.98
C THR A 122 -4.89 10.46 -9.25
N ALA A 123 -5.71 11.50 -9.02
CA ALA A 123 -5.28 12.89 -9.13
C ALA A 123 -4.15 13.25 -8.14
N ASN A 124 -4.28 12.79 -6.89
CA ASN A 124 -3.27 12.98 -5.86
C ASN A 124 -1.97 12.24 -6.20
N LEU A 125 -2.07 11.02 -6.72
CA LEU A 125 -0.92 10.23 -7.16
C LEU A 125 -0.16 10.92 -8.30
N ASP A 126 -0.87 11.35 -9.34
CA ASP A 126 -0.25 12.04 -10.48
C ASP A 126 0.42 13.35 -10.03
N ARG A 127 -0.24 14.13 -9.17
CA ARG A 127 0.35 15.35 -8.62
C ARG A 127 1.60 15.08 -7.79
N LEU A 128 1.57 14.06 -6.94
CA LEU A 128 2.71 13.68 -6.11
C LEU A 128 3.89 13.18 -6.95
N LEU A 129 3.63 12.33 -7.95
CA LEU A 129 4.62 11.84 -8.89
C LEU A 129 5.24 12.97 -9.72
N ALA A 130 4.45 13.96 -10.16
CA ALA A 130 4.94 15.14 -10.83
C ALA A 130 5.90 15.94 -9.93
N GLN A 131 5.51 16.19 -8.69
CA GLN A 131 6.34 16.89 -7.70
C GLN A 131 7.65 16.14 -7.43
N VAL A 132 7.57 14.83 -7.16
CA VAL A 132 8.75 13.98 -6.92
C VAL A 132 9.68 13.97 -8.14
N SER A 133 9.12 13.91 -9.36
CA SER A 133 9.94 13.86 -10.59
C SER A 133 10.70 15.15 -10.86
N GLN A 134 10.13 16.29 -10.46
CA GLN A 134 10.74 17.61 -10.66
C GLN A 134 11.64 18.04 -9.48
N HIS A 135 11.58 17.33 -8.35
CA HIS A 135 12.34 17.71 -7.16
C HIS A 135 13.85 17.54 -7.38
N PRO A 136 14.69 18.54 -7.04
CA PRO A 136 16.15 18.47 -7.23
C PRO A 136 16.79 17.25 -6.53
N GLN A 137 16.20 16.81 -5.42
CA GLN A 137 16.65 15.66 -4.62
C GLN A 137 15.76 14.42 -4.85
N SER A 138 15.19 14.26 -6.05
CA SER A 138 14.27 13.16 -6.37
C SER A 138 14.86 11.75 -6.17
N SER A 139 16.20 11.61 -6.20
CA SER A 139 16.90 10.36 -5.89
C SER A 139 16.79 9.93 -4.41
N ARG A 140 16.37 10.84 -3.54
CA ARG A 140 16.17 10.59 -2.10
C ARG A 140 14.71 10.31 -1.74
N ILE A 141 13.84 10.25 -2.74
CA ILE A 141 12.42 9.92 -2.59
C ILE A 141 12.13 8.65 -3.38
N SER A 142 11.71 7.62 -2.69
CA SER A 142 11.19 6.39 -3.30
C SER A 142 9.67 6.31 -3.11
N MET A 143 8.98 5.75 -4.09
CA MET A 143 7.55 5.49 -4.01
C MET A 143 7.26 4.04 -4.35
N THR A 144 6.38 3.41 -3.57
CA THR A 144 5.94 2.03 -3.77
C THR A 144 4.42 1.98 -3.77
N MET A 145 3.82 1.46 -4.83
CA MET A 145 2.41 1.03 -4.82
C MET A 145 2.35 -0.33 -4.14
N LEU A 146 1.63 -0.41 -3.02
CA LEU A 146 1.51 -1.64 -2.22
C LEU A 146 0.09 -2.21 -2.30
N PRO A 147 -0.18 -3.11 -3.26
CA PRO A 147 -1.44 -3.85 -3.24
C PRO A 147 -1.42 -4.90 -2.12
N THR A 148 -2.46 -4.86 -1.29
CA THR A 148 -2.71 -5.89 -0.28
C THR A 148 -3.71 -6.89 -0.87
N ILE A 149 -3.19 -7.90 -1.60
CA ILE A 149 -4.03 -8.83 -2.34
C ILE A 149 -4.92 -9.62 -1.38
N ASN A 150 -6.22 -9.60 -1.68
CA ASN A 150 -7.28 -10.32 -0.98
C ASN A 150 -8.25 -10.93 -2.01
N CYS A 151 -9.17 -11.78 -1.58
CA CYS A 151 -10.08 -12.47 -2.50
C CYS A 151 -10.91 -11.52 -3.36
N LEU A 152 -11.27 -10.32 -2.88
CA LEU A 152 -12.09 -9.37 -3.62
C LEU A 152 -11.34 -8.66 -4.76
N CYS A 153 -10.02 -8.59 -4.69
CA CYS A 153 -9.26 -7.89 -5.74
C CYS A 153 -8.67 -8.83 -6.81
N VAL A 154 -8.69 -10.15 -6.62
CA VAL A 154 -8.05 -11.11 -7.54
C VAL A 154 -8.56 -10.95 -8.98
N SER A 155 -9.87 -10.84 -9.18
CA SER A 155 -10.47 -10.67 -10.52
C SER A 155 -10.14 -9.34 -11.18
N ASP A 156 -9.78 -8.31 -10.40
CA ASP A 156 -9.41 -6.98 -10.88
C ASP A 156 -7.90 -6.79 -11.09
N LEU A 157 -7.07 -7.72 -10.59
CA LEU A 157 -5.61 -7.60 -10.66
C LEU A 157 -5.07 -7.37 -12.07
N PRO A 158 -5.56 -8.04 -13.14
CA PRO A 158 -5.08 -7.76 -14.49
C PRO A 158 -5.31 -6.30 -14.91
N SER A 159 -6.46 -5.75 -14.59
CA SER A 159 -6.82 -4.35 -14.88
C SER A 159 -6.01 -3.38 -14.03
N PHE A 160 -5.88 -3.67 -12.74
CA PHE A 160 -5.06 -2.90 -11.82
C PHE A 160 -3.60 -2.83 -12.28
N PHE A 161 -3.01 -3.96 -12.70
CA PHE A 161 -1.63 -3.95 -13.19
C PHE A 161 -1.47 -3.23 -14.53
N ARG A 162 -2.44 -3.31 -15.45
CA ARG A 162 -2.42 -2.47 -16.67
C ARG A 162 -2.43 -0.98 -16.32
N TRP A 163 -3.27 -0.58 -15.37
CA TRP A 163 -3.29 0.79 -14.88
C TRP A 163 -1.94 1.17 -14.23
N PHE A 164 -1.41 0.34 -13.32
CA PHE A 164 -0.11 0.58 -12.71
C PHE A 164 1.01 0.74 -13.75
N VAL A 165 1.07 -0.13 -14.76
CA VAL A 165 2.02 -0.03 -15.87
C VAL A 165 1.86 1.32 -16.59
N SER A 166 0.63 1.76 -16.87
CA SER A 166 0.40 3.07 -17.50
C SER A 166 0.85 4.25 -16.64
N VAL A 167 0.75 4.14 -15.31
CA VAL A 167 1.32 5.13 -14.38
C VAL A 167 2.84 5.13 -14.47
N ARG A 168 3.45 3.95 -14.47
CA ARG A 168 4.90 3.79 -14.57
C ARG A 168 5.46 4.29 -15.91
N GLU A 169 4.75 4.08 -17.01
CA GLU A 169 5.13 4.62 -18.34
C GLU A 169 5.14 6.15 -18.35
N ARG A 170 4.18 6.81 -17.67
CA ARG A 170 4.16 8.28 -17.52
C ARG A 170 5.25 8.80 -16.57
N TRP A 171 5.62 8.01 -15.56
CA TRP A 171 6.56 8.39 -14.50
C TRP A 171 7.68 7.33 -14.36
N PRO A 172 8.57 7.20 -15.36
CA PRO A 172 9.59 6.14 -15.37
C PRO A 172 10.48 6.19 -14.13
N LYS A 173 10.72 5.02 -13.52
CA LYS A 173 11.59 4.85 -12.33
C LYS A 173 11.17 5.61 -11.07
N LYS A 174 9.96 6.20 -11.05
CA LYS A 174 9.48 6.97 -9.88
C LYS A 174 8.57 6.19 -8.96
N ILE A 175 8.04 5.06 -9.42
CA ILE A 175 7.17 4.20 -8.61
C ILE A 175 7.50 2.74 -8.86
N THR A 176 7.54 1.96 -7.78
CA THR A 176 7.74 0.51 -7.79
C THR A 176 6.48 -0.21 -7.30
N LEU A 177 6.45 -1.53 -7.46
CA LEU A 177 5.34 -2.38 -7.03
C LEU A 177 5.78 -3.20 -5.82
N GLY A 178 5.10 -3.01 -4.69
CA GLY A 178 5.30 -3.78 -3.47
C GLY A 178 4.46 -5.04 -3.43
N ARG A 179 4.69 -5.90 -2.43
CA ARG A 179 4.01 -7.20 -2.25
C ARG A 179 3.38 -7.28 -0.88
N ASN A 180 2.09 -7.54 -0.83
CA ASN A 180 1.39 -7.90 0.41
C ASN A 180 0.17 -8.77 0.08
N GLN A 181 -0.20 -9.67 0.98
CA GLN A 181 -1.34 -10.56 0.85
C GLN A 181 -2.05 -10.69 2.18
N ILE A 182 -3.38 -10.73 2.16
CA ILE A 182 -4.18 -11.05 3.33
C ILE A 182 -4.34 -12.57 3.41
N VAL A 183 -3.89 -13.13 4.53
CA VAL A 183 -4.18 -14.52 4.93
C VAL A 183 -5.07 -14.57 6.18
N TYR A 184 -5.21 -13.46 6.87
CA TYR A 184 -6.09 -13.29 8.02
C TYR A 184 -6.74 -11.89 8.00
N PRO A 185 -8.06 -11.78 8.20
CA PRO A 185 -9.00 -12.89 8.49
C PRO A 185 -9.19 -13.83 7.29
N ALA A 186 -9.39 -15.12 7.54
CA ALA A 186 -9.40 -16.16 6.52
C ALA A 186 -10.44 -15.95 5.41
N TRP A 187 -11.52 -15.25 5.67
CA TRP A 187 -12.54 -14.93 4.68
C TRP A 187 -12.09 -13.91 3.61
N LEU A 188 -10.94 -13.23 3.81
CA LEU A 188 -10.31 -12.36 2.82
C LEU A 188 -9.14 -13.04 2.09
N ASP A 189 -8.71 -14.22 2.52
CA ASP A 189 -7.62 -14.95 1.87
C ASP A 189 -8.01 -15.31 0.42
N PRO A 190 -7.20 -14.99 -0.60
CA PRO A 190 -7.42 -15.45 -1.97
C PRO A 190 -7.62 -16.96 -2.07
N ALA A 191 -7.07 -17.75 -1.15
CA ALA A 191 -7.22 -19.19 -1.12
C ALA A 191 -8.67 -19.68 -1.00
N ILE A 192 -9.65 -18.89 -0.60
CA ILE A 192 -11.08 -19.29 -0.58
C ILE A 192 -11.72 -19.36 -1.95
N LEU A 193 -11.13 -18.73 -2.96
CA LEU A 193 -11.68 -18.61 -4.30
C LEU A 193 -11.73 -19.95 -5.03
N PRO A 194 -12.64 -20.12 -6.00
CA PRO A 194 -12.64 -21.28 -6.89
C PRO A 194 -11.37 -21.36 -7.75
N PRO A 195 -10.96 -22.58 -8.19
CA PRO A 195 -9.74 -22.75 -8.98
C PRO A 195 -9.69 -21.99 -10.30
N ASP A 196 -10.81 -21.68 -10.92
CA ASP A 196 -10.91 -20.91 -12.17
C ASP A 196 -10.39 -19.48 -12.02
N TYR A 197 -10.36 -18.94 -10.80
CA TYR A 197 -9.75 -17.63 -10.50
C TYR A 197 -8.23 -17.61 -10.70
N THR A 198 -7.56 -18.76 -10.86
CA THR A 198 -6.14 -18.81 -11.25
C THR A 198 -5.89 -18.13 -12.58
N SER A 199 -6.87 -18.12 -13.48
CA SER A 199 -6.79 -17.44 -14.77
C SER A 199 -6.50 -15.93 -14.65
N TYR A 200 -7.03 -15.26 -13.63
CA TYR A 200 -6.73 -13.85 -13.34
C TYR A 200 -5.29 -13.64 -12.87
N ILE A 201 -4.74 -14.60 -12.14
CA ILE A 201 -3.33 -14.56 -11.74
C ILE A 201 -2.42 -14.73 -12.96
N ASP A 202 -2.73 -15.68 -13.85
CA ASP A 202 -1.95 -15.90 -15.07
C ASP A 202 -2.01 -14.70 -16.01
N GLU A 203 -3.19 -14.09 -16.19
CA GLU A 203 -3.35 -12.86 -16.94
C GLU A 203 -2.56 -11.71 -16.32
N SER A 204 -2.59 -11.56 -14.99
CA SER A 204 -1.82 -10.56 -14.24
C SER A 204 -0.33 -10.69 -14.49
N LYS A 205 0.20 -11.93 -14.45
CA LYS A 205 1.60 -12.23 -14.75
C LYS A 205 1.94 -11.86 -16.18
N ALA A 206 1.08 -12.19 -17.15
CA ALA A 206 1.28 -11.86 -18.56
C ALA A 206 1.37 -10.34 -18.77
N VAL A 207 0.53 -9.54 -18.09
CA VAL A 207 0.60 -8.07 -18.14
C VAL A 207 1.95 -7.56 -17.64
N LEU A 208 2.43 -8.06 -16.49
CA LEU A 208 3.69 -7.63 -15.90
C LEU A 208 4.90 -8.05 -16.75
N VAL A 209 4.91 -9.27 -17.28
CA VAL A 209 5.96 -9.76 -18.17
C VAL A 209 6.04 -8.92 -19.46
N ALA A 210 4.89 -8.62 -20.06
CA ALA A 210 4.83 -7.79 -21.27
C ALA A 210 5.33 -6.35 -21.02
N ALA A 211 5.08 -5.82 -19.83
CA ALA A 211 5.58 -4.50 -19.41
C ALA A 211 7.10 -4.51 -19.20
N ALA A 212 7.62 -5.53 -18.49
CA ALA A 212 9.04 -5.66 -18.23
C ALA A 212 9.87 -5.83 -19.52
N ALA A 213 9.34 -6.52 -20.52
CA ALA A 213 10.01 -6.67 -21.81
C ALA A 213 10.22 -5.35 -22.56
N LYS A 214 9.46 -4.30 -22.22
CA LYS A 214 9.56 -2.96 -22.79
C LYS A 214 10.38 -1.98 -21.95
N ASP A 215 10.56 -2.28 -20.66
CA ASP A 215 11.27 -1.43 -19.71
C ASP A 215 12.72 -1.92 -19.58
N SER A 216 13.68 -1.06 -19.90
CA SER A 216 15.11 -1.35 -19.72
C SER A 216 15.52 -1.49 -18.26
N ASP A 217 14.63 -1.11 -17.33
CA ASP A 217 14.77 -1.23 -15.88
C ASP A 217 13.65 -2.11 -15.34
N ASP A 218 13.82 -3.43 -15.46
CA ASP A 218 12.88 -4.44 -14.96
C ASP A 218 13.05 -4.73 -13.45
N ALA A 219 13.95 -4.01 -12.77
CA ALA A 219 14.26 -4.19 -11.36
C ALA A 219 13.01 -4.08 -10.44
N TRP A 220 11.98 -3.40 -10.88
CA TRP A 220 10.69 -3.28 -10.15
C TRP A 220 9.88 -4.58 -10.07
N LEU A 221 10.20 -5.58 -10.91
CA LEU A 221 9.64 -6.93 -10.85
C LEU A 221 10.48 -7.91 -10.02
N TRP A 222 11.72 -7.50 -9.69
CA TRP A 222 12.66 -8.37 -9.00
C TRP A 222 12.94 -7.80 -7.62
N ASP A 223 12.85 -8.62 -6.60
CA ASP A 223 13.24 -8.23 -5.24
C ASP A 223 14.76 -8.06 -5.17
N GLN A 224 15.23 -6.84 -4.99
CA GLN A 224 16.65 -6.55 -4.87
C GLN A 224 17.26 -6.95 -3.52
N GLY A 225 16.45 -7.42 -2.56
CA GLY A 225 16.88 -7.69 -1.16
C GLY A 225 17.10 -9.15 -0.81
N SER A 226 16.68 -10.12 -1.63
CA SER A 226 16.80 -11.54 -1.28
C SER A 226 17.80 -12.25 -2.20
N THR A 227 18.72 -13.01 -1.60
CA THR A 227 19.72 -13.85 -2.26
C THR A 227 19.14 -15.04 -3.06
N GLY A 228 17.91 -15.00 -3.48
CA GLY A 228 17.26 -16.03 -4.30
C GLY A 228 15.95 -15.56 -4.90
N ARG A 229 15.95 -15.41 -6.18
CA ARG A 229 14.86 -15.46 -7.19
C ARG A 229 13.39 -15.35 -6.73
N ASN A 230 13.06 -14.62 -5.67
CA ASN A 230 11.69 -14.31 -5.32
C ASN A 230 11.22 -13.09 -6.12
N SER A 231 10.98 -13.32 -7.41
CA SER A 231 10.38 -12.30 -8.27
C SER A 231 8.93 -12.04 -7.84
N TYR A 232 8.41 -10.89 -8.22
CA TYR A 232 6.98 -10.60 -8.06
C TYR A 232 6.11 -11.70 -8.70
N LEU A 233 6.58 -12.25 -9.82
CA LEU A 233 5.91 -13.34 -10.54
C LEU A 233 5.84 -14.62 -9.71
N SER A 234 6.94 -15.02 -9.04
CA SER A 234 6.94 -16.19 -8.14
C SER A 234 6.01 -16.02 -6.95
N TRP A 235 5.86 -14.79 -6.45
CA TRP A 235 4.89 -14.52 -5.41
C TRP A 235 3.44 -14.64 -5.90
N LEU A 236 3.14 -14.16 -7.12
CA LEU A 236 1.83 -14.39 -7.76
C LEU A 236 1.58 -15.88 -8.01
N ASP A 237 2.60 -16.66 -8.42
CA ASP A 237 2.49 -18.12 -8.51
C ASP A 237 2.10 -18.75 -7.17
N GLY A 238 2.66 -18.26 -6.06
CA GLY A 238 2.27 -18.69 -4.72
C GLY A 238 0.78 -18.46 -4.43
N ILE A 239 0.24 -17.30 -4.81
CA ILE A 239 -1.18 -16.99 -4.68
C ILE A 239 -2.01 -17.92 -5.59
N GLY A 240 -1.63 -18.08 -6.87
CA GLY A 240 -2.29 -18.98 -7.81
C GLY A 240 -2.34 -20.41 -7.29
N ASN A 241 -1.23 -20.91 -6.76
CA ASN A 241 -1.15 -22.24 -6.15
C ASN A 241 -2.07 -22.38 -4.94
N SER A 242 -2.21 -21.34 -4.12
CA SER A 242 -3.14 -21.36 -2.98
C SER A 242 -4.61 -21.37 -3.44
N ILE A 243 -4.93 -20.74 -4.56
CA ILE A 243 -6.25 -20.77 -5.17
C ILE A 243 -6.53 -22.15 -5.80
N ALA A 244 -5.56 -22.74 -6.49
CA ALA A 244 -5.69 -24.04 -7.16
C ALA A 244 -5.87 -25.21 -6.17
N ASN A 245 -5.29 -25.10 -4.96
CA ASN A 245 -5.33 -26.16 -3.96
C ASN A 245 -6.36 -25.84 -2.86
N PRO A 246 -7.55 -26.39 -2.97
CA PRO A 246 -8.68 -26.01 -2.11
C PRO A 246 -8.68 -26.74 -0.75
N ASP A 247 -7.64 -26.63 0.04
CA ASP A 247 -7.72 -26.98 1.47
C ASP A 247 -8.46 -25.85 2.23
N LYS A 248 -9.74 -25.67 1.86
CA LYS A 248 -10.47 -24.45 2.17
C LYS A 248 -11.54 -24.72 3.20
N SER A 249 -11.36 -24.10 4.33
CA SER A 249 -12.32 -24.15 5.40
C SER A 249 -13.69 -23.65 4.91
N LEU A 250 -14.70 -24.52 4.94
CA LEU A 250 -16.10 -24.17 4.72
C LEU A 250 -16.49 -22.95 5.56
N SER A 251 -15.99 -22.87 6.78
CA SER A 251 -16.15 -21.76 7.70
C SER A 251 -15.66 -20.41 7.13
N ALA A 252 -14.55 -20.36 6.40
CA ALA A 252 -14.07 -19.13 5.80
C ALA A 252 -14.99 -18.62 4.68
N ARG A 253 -15.56 -19.53 3.89
CA ARG A 253 -16.54 -19.20 2.84
C ARG A 253 -17.87 -18.72 3.42
N GLN A 254 -18.38 -19.37 4.46
CA GLN A 254 -19.57 -18.91 5.18
C GLN A 254 -19.35 -17.53 5.80
N GLN A 255 -18.16 -17.29 6.38
CA GLN A 255 -17.79 -15.97 6.90
C GLN A 255 -17.70 -14.93 5.78
N PHE A 256 -17.17 -15.29 4.60
CA PHE A 256 -17.12 -14.39 3.45
C PHE A 256 -18.52 -13.86 3.13
N ALA A 257 -19.49 -14.73 2.86
CA ALA A 257 -20.85 -14.30 2.53
C ALA A 257 -21.46 -13.43 3.63
N ALA A 258 -21.36 -13.84 4.90
CA ALA A 258 -21.89 -13.09 6.02
C ALA A 258 -21.22 -11.70 6.20
N GLN A 259 -19.92 -11.56 5.88
CA GLN A 259 -19.24 -10.28 5.95
C GLN A 259 -19.58 -9.39 4.76
N ILE A 260 -19.74 -9.95 3.55
CA ILE A 260 -20.20 -9.19 2.38
C ILE A 260 -21.59 -8.60 2.64
N ASP A 261 -22.53 -9.39 3.20
CA ASP A 261 -23.86 -8.90 3.58
C ASP A 261 -23.77 -7.70 4.54
N LYS A 262 -22.96 -7.84 5.59
CA LYS A 262 -22.75 -6.77 6.57
C LYS A 262 -22.10 -5.53 5.97
N LEU A 263 -21.14 -5.69 5.07
CA LEU A 263 -20.46 -4.57 4.40
C LEU A 263 -21.42 -3.83 3.48
N SER A 264 -22.17 -4.55 2.65
CA SER A 264 -23.17 -4.01 1.73
C SER A 264 -24.24 -3.22 2.50
N GLN A 265 -24.79 -3.82 3.56
CA GLN A 265 -25.82 -3.21 4.37
C GLN A 265 -25.34 -1.95 5.12
N ARG A 266 -24.11 -1.98 5.70
CA ARG A 266 -23.57 -0.85 6.49
C ARG A 266 -23.13 0.33 5.64
N ARG A 267 -22.79 0.11 4.38
CA ARG A 267 -22.14 1.10 3.52
C ARG A 267 -22.97 1.50 2.33
N ASP A 268 -24.17 0.95 2.19
CA ASP A 268 -25.02 1.14 1.01
C ASP A 268 -24.26 0.84 -0.30
N LEU A 269 -23.51 -0.26 -0.31
CA LEU A 269 -22.73 -0.73 -1.46
C LEU A 269 -23.34 -2.00 -2.03
N ASP A 270 -23.51 -2.03 -3.35
CA ASP A 270 -24.01 -3.17 -4.08
C ASP A 270 -22.85 -4.09 -4.50
N PHE A 271 -22.72 -5.23 -3.80
CA PHE A 271 -21.72 -6.25 -4.12
C PHE A 271 -21.93 -6.85 -5.51
N HIS A 272 -23.17 -7.19 -5.88
CA HIS A 272 -23.49 -7.84 -7.16
C HIS A 272 -23.15 -6.92 -8.36
N HIS A 273 -23.42 -5.64 -8.20
CA HIS A 273 -23.06 -4.65 -9.22
C HIS A 273 -21.54 -4.39 -9.27
N THR A 274 -20.88 -4.43 -8.12
CA THR A 274 -19.43 -4.13 -8.04
C THR A 274 -18.57 -5.32 -8.49
N PHE A 275 -19.00 -6.55 -8.20
CA PHE A 275 -18.27 -7.79 -8.47
C PHE A 275 -19.17 -8.81 -9.20
N PRO A 276 -19.65 -8.51 -10.41
CA PRO A 276 -20.58 -9.39 -11.10
C PRO A 276 -20.01 -10.80 -11.37
N GLU A 277 -18.69 -10.92 -11.54
CA GLU A 277 -18.00 -12.20 -11.74
C GLU A 277 -17.88 -13.03 -10.46
N MET A 278 -18.14 -12.44 -9.28
CA MET A 278 -18.09 -13.14 -7.99
C MET A 278 -19.46 -13.58 -7.48
N VAL A 279 -20.54 -13.27 -8.20
CA VAL A 279 -21.91 -13.55 -7.75
C VAL A 279 -22.14 -15.05 -7.52
N ASP A 280 -21.73 -15.90 -8.46
CA ASP A 280 -21.89 -17.36 -8.33
C ASP A 280 -21.10 -17.90 -7.13
N PHE A 281 -19.88 -17.39 -6.91
CA PHE A 281 -19.07 -17.77 -5.75
C PHE A 281 -19.72 -17.31 -4.44
N TYR A 282 -20.23 -16.08 -4.40
CA TYR A 282 -20.93 -15.56 -3.24
C TYR A 282 -22.17 -16.38 -2.89
N GLU A 283 -23.01 -16.73 -3.89
CA GLU A 283 -24.21 -17.58 -3.68
C GLU A 283 -23.82 -19.00 -3.22
N LEU A 284 -22.73 -19.56 -3.75
CA LEU A 284 -22.18 -20.82 -3.25
C LEU A 284 -21.79 -20.72 -1.76
N CYS A 285 -21.15 -19.63 -1.36
CA CYS A 285 -20.76 -19.38 0.03
C CYS A 285 -21.96 -19.16 0.97
N ARG A 286 -23.07 -18.62 0.46
CA ARG A 286 -24.34 -18.47 1.23
C ARG A 286 -25.06 -19.77 1.44
N ALA A 287 -25.00 -20.67 0.46
CA ALA A 287 -25.69 -21.98 0.51
C ALA A 287 -24.92 -23.02 1.33
N SER A 288 -23.68 -22.77 1.69
CA SER A 288 -22.79 -23.69 2.43
C SER A 288 -22.95 -23.53 3.92
#